data_e5da62fd084a4aa2c2dad06d1a2ed6f2
#
_entry.id   e5da62fd084a4aa2c2dad06d1a2ed6f2
#
_cell.length_a   1.000
_cell.length_b   1.000
_cell.length_c   1.000
_cell.angle_alpha   90.00
_cell.angle_beta   90.00
_cell.angle_gamma   90.00
#
_symmetry.space_group_name_H-M   'P 1'
#
loop_
_entity.id
_entity.type
_entity.pdbx_description
1 polymer ?
#
loop_
_entity_poly.entity_id
_entity_poly.type
_entity_poly.pdbx_seq_one_letter_code
_entity_poly.pdbx_strand_id
1 'polypeptide(L)'
;GLPGPQGPKGSKGSSGPAGQKGDSGLPGPPGPPGPPGEVIQPLPIQSPKKTRRSPDYMVSDAGDNILDYSDGMEEIFGSLNSLKQDIEYMKYPMGTQNNPARTCKDLQLCHPDFPDGEYWIDPNQGCSGDSFKVYCNFTAGGETCIYPDKKSEGVRISSWPKENPGSWFSEFKRGKLLSHVDVEGNSINMVQMTFLKLLSASARQNFTYNCHQSVAWHDASS
;
A
#
# COMPACT_ATOMS: atom_id res chain seq x y z
N GLY A 1 -19.53 57.02 62.67
CA GLY A 1 -18.51 56.35 61.87
C GLY A 1 -18.77 56.64 60.41
N LEU A 2 -17.73 56.90 59.60
CA LEU A 2 -17.82 57.08 58.15
C LEU A 2 -18.16 55.76 57.46
N PRO A 3 -18.96 55.76 56.41
CA PRO A 3 -19.23 54.51 55.61
C PRO A 3 -17.92 53.99 55.05
N GLY A 4 -17.80 52.63 55.04
CA GLY A 4 -16.64 51.91 54.46
C GLY A 4 -16.55 52.10 52.94
N PRO A 5 -15.36 51.88 52.33
CA PRO A 5 -15.15 52.06 50.92
C PRO A 5 -15.98 51.04 50.15
N GLN A 6 -16.42 51.41 48.94
CA GLN A 6 -17.21 50.58 48.04
C GLN A 6 -16.38 49.34 47.58
N GLY A 7 -16.98 48.17 47.58
CA GLY A 7 -16.32 46.97 47.14
C GLY A 7 -15.87 47.02 45.67
N PRO A 8 -14.89 46.20 45.28
CA PRO A 8 -14.40 46.17 43.89
C PRO A 8 -15.49 45.73 42.91
N LYS A 9 -15.40 46.29 41.69
CA LYS A 9 -16.32 45.94 40.59
C LYS A 9 -16.19 44.45 40.22
N GLY A 10 -17.30 43.77 40.03
CA GLY A 10 -17.32 42.38 39.61
C GLY A 10 -16.54 42.14 38.29
N SER A 11 -15.96 40.94 38.15
CA SER A 11 -15.21 40.57 36.98
C SER A 11 -16.14 40.44 35.74
N LYS A 12 -15.58 40.70 34.55
CA LYS A 12 -16.29 40.54 33.26
C LYS A 12 -16.74 39.10 33.07
N GLY A 13 -17.96 38.86 32.62
CA GLY A 13 -18.47 37.54 32.29
C GLY A 13 -17.60 36.85 31.22
N SER A 14 -17.56 35.52 31.24
CA SER A 14 -16.86 34.70 30.28
C SER A 14 -17.41 34.89 28.86
N SER A 15 -16.54 34.83 27.85
CA SER A 15 -16.96 34.83 26.44
C SER A 15 -17.91 33.65 26.13
N GLY A 16 -18.92 33.92 25.35
CA GLY A 16 -19.80 32.83 24.85
C GLY A 16 -19.05 31.77 24.03
N PRO A 17 -19.63 30.58 23.84
CA PRO A 17 -19.04 29.54 23.04
C PRO A 17 -18.82 30.02 21.60
N ALA A 18 -17.75 29.51 20.97
CA ALA A 18 -17.49 29.75 19.55
C ALA A 18 -18.66 29.28 18.67
N GLY A 19 -18.98 30.03 17.62
CA GLY A 19 -20.00 29.63 16.64
C GLY A 19 -19.66 28.30 15.97
N GLN A 20 -20.65 27.61 15.49
CA GLN A 20 -20.49 26.36 14.73
C GLN A 20 -19.67 26.62 13.46
N LYS A 21 -18.84 25.63 13.11
CA LYS A 21 -18.09 25.63 11.85
C LYS A 21 -19.11 25.57 10.69
N GLY A 22 -18.92 26.40 9.68
CA GLY A 22 -19.75 26.37 8.47
C GLY A 22 -19.70 25.00 7.76
N ASP A 23 -20.75 24.71 7.03
CA ASP A 23 -20.88 23.46 6.27
C ASP A 23 -19.77 23.34 5.21
N SER A 24 -19.37 22.11 4.94
CA SER A 24 -18.42 21.82 3.84
C SER A 24 -19.04 22.23 2.50
N GLY A 25 -18.26 22.85 1.64
CA GLY A 25 -18.68 23.19 0.29
C GLY A 25 -19.11 21.93 -0.50
N LEU A 26 -20.01 22.13 -1.46
CA LEU A 26 -20.46 21.07 -2.35
C LEU A 26 -19.30 20.47 -3.13
N PRO A 27 -19.32 19.15 -3.41
CA PRO A 27 -18.34 18.52 -4.31
C PRO A 27 -18.33 19.24 -5.67
N GLY A 28 -17.15 19.40 -6.25
CA GLY A 28 -17.00 19.94 -7.60
C GLY A 28 -17.71 19.03 -8.64
N PRO A 29 -18.05 19.58 -9.81
CA PRO A 29 -18.64 18.80 -10.89
C PRO A 29 -17.67 17.71 -11.37
N PRO A 30 -18.18 16.59 -11.91
CA PRO A 30 -17.34 15.57 -12.53
C PRO A 30 -16.45 16.16 -13.62
N GLY A 31 -15.24 15.66 -13.76
CA GLY A 31 -14.36 16.03 -14.85
C GLY A 31 -14.96 15.68 -16.22
N PRO A 32 -14.50 16.34 -17.31
CA PRO A 32 -14.96 16.02 -18.65
C PRO A 32 -14.58 14.57 -19.02
N PRO A 33 -15.36 13.91 -19.89
CA PRO A 33 -15.00 12.60 -20.41
C PRO A 33 -13.62 12.63 -21.06
N GLY A 34 -12.87 11.56 -20.90
CA GLY A 34 -11.59 11.39 -21.58
C GLY A 34 -11.76 11.43 -23.10
N PRO A 35 -10.70 11.76 -23.85
CA PRO A 35 -10.73 11.73 -25.30
C PRO A 35 -11.10 10.32 -25.79
N PRO A 36 -11.81 10.21 -26.94
CA PRO A 36 -12.04 8.92 -27.57
C PRO A 36 -10.72 8.20 -27.82
N GLY A 37 -10.69 6.90 -27.52
CA GLY A 37 -9.50 6.08 -27.83
C GLY A 37 -9.19 6.16 -29.32
N GLU A 38 -7.88 6.13 -29.66
CA GLU A 38 -7.44 6.05 -31.06
C GLU A 38 -8.07 4.82 -31.72
N VAL A 39 -8.67 5.06 -32.88
CA VAL A 39 -9.18 3.95 -33.70
C VAL A 39 -7.96 3.19 -34.22
N ILE A 40 -7.74 2.00 -33.70
CA ILE A 40 -6.75 1.06 -34.24
C ILE A 40 -7.24 0.68 -35.65
N GLN A 41 -6.64 1.28 -36.67
CA GLN A 41 -6.91 0.84 -38.03
C GLN A 41 -6.38 -0.59 -38.18
N PRO A 42 -7.21 -1.54 -38.63
CA PRO A 42 -6.70 -2.86 -38.93
C PRO A 42 -5.62 -2.76 -39.99
N LEU A 43 -4.48 -3.38 -39.72
CA LEU A 43 -3.40 -3.51 -40.72
C LEU A 43 -3.99 -4.03 -42.04
N PRO A 44 -3.69 -3.40 -43.19
CA PRO A 44 -4.18 -3.88 -44.47
C PRO A 44 -3.66 -5.30 -44.69
N ILE A 45 -4.57 -6.25 -44.71
CA ILE A 45 -4.27 -7.62 -45.15
C ILE A 45 -3.91 -7.49 -46.63
N GLN A 46 -2.64 -7.57 -46.94
CA GLN A 46 -2.21 -7.68 -48.34
C GLN A 46 -2.65 -9.03 -48.82
N SER A 47 -3.80 -9.06 -49.50
CA SER A 47 -4.20 -10.22 -50.28
C SER A 47 -3.18 -10.42 -51.40
N PRO A 48 -2.57 -11.59 -51.51
CA PRO A 48 -1.65 -11.84 -52.59
C PRO A 48 -2.41 -11.67 -53.93
N LYS A 49 -1.96 -10.72 -54.75
CA LYS A 49 -2.47 -10.55 -56.11
C LYS A 49 -2.28 -11.86 -56.87
N LYS A 50 -3.39 -12.52 -57.22
CA LYS A 50 -3.40 -13.63 -58.15
C LYS A 50 -2.91 -13.13 -59.49
N THR A 51 -1.62 -13.27 -59.75
CA THR A 51 -1.06 -13.13 -61.12
C THR A 51 -1.34 -14.43 -61.85
N ARG A 52 -2.28 -14.37 -62.83
CA ARG A 52 -2.39 -15.42 -63.83
C ARG A 52 -1.07 -15.46 -64.59
N ARG A 53 -0.31 -16.55 -64.45
CA ARG A 53 0.74 -16.96 -65.35
C ARG A 53 0.69 -18.45 -65.57
N SER A 54 0.85 -18.72 -66.87
CA SER A 54 1.00 -19.97 -67.61
C SER A 54 1.55 -21.16 -66.86
N PRO A 55 1.13 -22.38 -67.29
CA PRO A 55 1.55 -23.63 -66.75
C PRO A 55 2.90 -24.04 -67.30
N ASP A 56 3.97 -23.69 -66.65
CA ASP A 56 5.24 -24.36 -66.76
C ASP A 56 6.21 -23.75 -65.75
N TYR A 57 6.38 -24.45 -64.73
CA TYR A 57 7.51 -24.59 -63.82
C TYR A 57 6.97 -25.04 -62.44
N MET A 58 6.78 -26.31 -62.35
CA MET A 58 6.87 -26.96 -61.04
C MET A 58 8.27 -26.76 -60.55
N VAL A 59 8.44 -26.14 -59.37
CA VAL A 59 9.31 -26.59 -58.26
C VAL A 59 9.34 -25.47 -57.18
N SER A 60 8.95 -25.82 -55.96
CA SER A 60 9.41 -25.29 -54.68
C SER A 60 9.27 -23.83 -54.38
N ASP A 61 8.03 -23.34 -54.16
CA ASP A 61 7.83 -22.11 -53.38
C ASP A 61 6.70 -22.18 -52.35
N ALA A 62 6.12 -23.39 -52.19
CA ALA A 62 5.07 -23.62 -51.19
C ALA A 62 5.63 -24.06 -49.81
N GLY A 63 6.94 -24.39 -49.74
CA GLY A 63 7.59 -24.82 -48.49
C GLY A 63 8.00 -23.70 -47.57
N ASP A 64 8.53 -22.62 -48.12
CA ASP A 64 9.07 -21.52 -47.29
C ASP A 64 7.98 -20.65 -46.65
N ASN A 65 6.84 -20.44 -47.34
CA ASN A 65 5.73 -19.66 -46.77
C ASN A 65 4.93 -20.41 -45.70
N ILE A 66 4.93 -21.72 -45.70
CA ILE A 66 4.26 -22.57 -44.70
C ILE A 66 5.12 -22.63 -43.42
N LEU A 67 6.44 -22.71 -43.57
CA LEU A 67 7.40 -22.70 -42.46
C LEU A 67 7.42 -21.34 -41.75
N ASP A 68 7.41 -20.23 -42.51
CA ASP A 68 7.36 -18.90 -41.96
C ASP A 68 6.05 -18.61 -41.21
N TYR A 69 4.91 -19.13 -41.71
CA TYR A 69 3.62 -19.01 -41.05
C TYR A 69 3.54 -19.89 -39.78
N SER A 70 4.13 -21.07 -39.77
CA SER A 70 4.18 -21.93 -38.61
C SER A 70 5.07 -21.39 -37.50
N ASP A 71 6.24 -20.83 -37.84
CA ASP A 71 7.14 -20.20 -36.89
C ASP A 71 6.48 -18.97 -36.22
N GLY A 72 5.79 -18.13 -36.99
CA GLY A 72 5.03 -17.00 -36.47
C GLY A 72 3.86 -17.45 -35.57
N MET A 73 3.20 -18.53 -35.86
CA MET A 73 2.14 -19.11 -35.04
C MET A 73 2.69 -19.66 -33.71
N GLU A 74 3.83 -20.36 -33.74
CA GLU A 74 4.48 -20.86 -32.52
C GLU A 74 4.89 -19.73 -31.60
N GLU A 75 5.42 -18.62 -32.11
CA GLU A 75 5.77 -17.43 -31.34
C GLU A 75 4.53 -16.80 -30.69
N ILE A 76 3.42 -16.70 -31.43
CA ILE A 76 2.15 -16.20 -30.92
C ILE A 76 1.61 -17.12 -29.81
N PHE A 77 1.61 -18.43 -30.01
CA PHE A 77 1.18 -19.38 -29.00
C PHE A 77 2.10 -19.38 -27.77
N GLY A 78 3.40 -19.25 -27.96
CA GLY A 78 4.36 -19.07 -26.89
C GLY A 78 4.06 -17.83 -26.05
N SER A 79 3.81 -16.71 -26.70
CA SER A 79 3.46 -15.43 -26.04
C SER A 79 2.13 -15.52 -25.29
N LEU A 80 1.11 -16.15 -25.89
CA LEU A 80 -0.19 -16.37 -25.25
C LEU A 80 -0.09 -17.30 -24.03
N ASN A 81 0.73 -18.33 -24.10
CA ASN A 81 0.95 -19.24 -22.98
C ASN A 81 1.70 -18.56 -21.85
N SER A 82 2.69 -17.72 -22.15
CA SER A 82 3.38 -16.89 -21.17
C SER A 82 2.42 -15.94 -20.48
N LEU A 83 1.59 -15.23 -21.26
CA LEU A 83 0.58 -14.32 -20.71
C LEU A 83 -0.43 -15.05 -19.81
N LYS A 84 -0.85 -16.27 -20.21
CA LYS A 84 -1.72 -17.08 -19.38
C LYS A 84 -1.07 -17.44 -18.04
N GLN A 85 0.21 -17.81 -18.05
CA GLN A 85 0.95 -18.09 -16.82
C GLN A 85 1.05 -16.84 -15.93
N ASP A 86 1.34 -15.68 -16.51
CA ASP A 86 1.41 -14.43 -15.76
C ASP A 86 0.07 -14.08 -15.09
N ILE A 87 -1.04 -14.30 -15.79
CA ILE A 87 -2.39 -14.13 -15.24
C ILE A 87 -2.66 -15.13 -14.10
N GLU A 88 -2.24 -16.36 -14.23
CA GLU A 88 -2.38 -17.38 -13.19
C GLU A 88 -1.54 -17.01 -11.94
N TYR A 89 -0.31 -16.54 -12.11
CA TYR A 89 0.50 -16.04 -11.01
C TYR A 89 -0.14 -14.85 -10.28
N MET A 90 -0.75 -13.94 -11.02
CA MET A 90 -1.46 -12.79 -10.43
C MET A 90 -2.70 -13.22 -9.63
N LYS A 91 -3.37 -14.30 -10.04
CA LYS A 91 -4.56 -14.82 -9.35
C LYS A 91 -4.23 -15.63 -8.11
N TYR A 92 -3.08 -16.28 -8.10
CA TYR A 92 -2.66 -17.19 -7.03
C TYR A 92 -1.26 -16.81 -6.53
N PRO A 93 -1.16 -15.72 -5.74
CA PRO A 93 0.11 -15.31 -5.18
C PRO A 93 0.66 -16.40 -4.26
N MET A 94 1.97 -16.62 -4.33
CA MET A 94 2.67 -17.64 -3.53
C MET A 94 3.36 -17.07 -2.30
N GLY A 95 3.37 -15.76 -2.12
CA GLY A 95 4.07 -15.13 -1.02
C GLY A 95 5.60 -15.20 -1.14
N THR A 96 6.11 -15.37 -2.35
CA THR A 96 7.54 -15.32 -2.69
C THR A 96 7.91 -13.93 -3.21
N GLN A 97 9.20 -13.61 -3.25
CA GLN A 97 9.67 -12.33 -3.77
C GLN A 97 9.21 -12.06 -5.21
N ASN A 98 9.20 -13.09 -6.06
CA ASN A 98 8.79 -12.96 -7.45
C ASN A 98 7.27 -13.00 -7.64
N ASN A 99 6.54 -13.54 -6.67
CA ASN A 99 5.08 -13.64 -6.69
C ASN A 99 4.51 -13.31 -5.31
N PRO A 100 4.63 -12.05 -4.85
CA PRO A 100 4.16 -11.62 -3.55
C PRO A 100 2.62 -11.53 -3.51
N ALA A 101 2.05 -11.69 -2.32
CA ALA A 101 0.65 -11.40 -2.08
C ALA A 101 0.47 -9.91 -1.68
N ARG A 102 -0.73 -9.37 -1.75
CA ARG A 102 -1.00 -8.02 -1.22
C ARG A 102 -0.86 -7.97 0.29
N THR A 103 -1.42 -8.97 0.96
CA THR A 103 -1.43 -9.11 2.42
C THR A 103 -1.35 -10.58 2.81
N CYS A 104 -1.01 -10.85 4.07
CA CYS A 104 -1.08 -12.22 4.59
C CYS A 104 -2.51 -12.79 4.52
N LYS A 105 -3.53 -11.95 4.65
CA LYS A 105 -4.92 -12.39 4.54
C LYS A 105 -5.26 -12.88 3.14
N ASP A 106 -4.81 -12.18 2.11
CA ASP A 106 -5.00 -12.62 0.73
C ASP A 106 -4.28 -13.93 0.46
N LEU A 107 -3.07 -14.07 0.99
CA LEU A 107 -2.30 -15.31 0.88
C LEU A 107 -3.03 -16.48 1.55
N GLN A 108 -3.60 -16.28 2.73
CA GLN A 108 -4.40 -17.28 3.44
C GLN A 108 -5.63 -17.71 2.64
N LEU A 109 -6.31 -16.76 1.99
CA LEU A 109 -7.48 -17.06 1.16
C LEU A 109 -7.15 -17.93 -0.05
N CYS A 110 -5.96 -17.69 -0.65
CA CYS A 110 -5.49 -18.51 -1.77
C CYS A 110 -4.92 -19.85 -1.31
N HIS A 111 -4.29 -19.89 -0.15
CA HIS A 111 -3.58 -21.06 0.38
C HIS A 111 -3.89 -21.27 1.87
N PRO A 112 -5.06 -21.86 2.18
CA PRO A 112 -5.49 -22.06 3.57
C PRO A 112 -4.54 -22.95 4.40
N ASP A 113 -3.79 -23.81 3.72
CA ASP A 113 -2.90 -24.79 4.36
C ASP A 113 -1.46 -24.28 4.57
N PHE A 114 -1.18 -23.03 4.21
CA PHE A 114 0.16 -22.48 4.44
C PHE A 114 0.42 -22.31 5.93
N PRO A 115 1.61 -22.71 6.41
CA PRO A 115 1.97 -22.55 7.82
C PRO A 115 2.25 -21.07 8.16
N ASP A 116 2.13 -20.73 9.43
CA ASP A 116 2.64 -19.48 9.95
C ASP A 116 4.13 -19.33 9.63
N GLY A 117 4.54 -18.15 9.19
CA GLY A 117 5.92 -17.96 8.79
C GLY A 117 6.16 -16.66 8.02
N GLU A 118 7.33 -16.59 7.41
CA GLU A 118 7.77 -15.42 6.65
C GLU A 118 7.37 -15.54 5.19
N TYR A 119 6.74 -14.48 4.68
CA TYR A 119 6.29 -14.39 3.30
C TYR A 119 6.53 -12.99 2.75
N TRP A 120 6.61 -12.90 1.43
CA TRP A 120 6.72 -11.62 0.74
C TRP A 120 5.35 -11.06 0.42
N ILE A 121 5.19 -9.77 0.70
CA ILE A 121 3.98 -9.01 0.35
C ILE A 121 4.33 -7.77 -0.46
N ASP A 122 3.37 -7.36 -1.27
CA ASP A 122 3.40 -6.16 -2.10
C ASP A 122 2.03 -5.47 -2.07
N PRO A 123 1.73 -4.70 -1.00
CA PRO A 123 0.44 -4.07 -0.84
C PRO A 123 0.03 -3.12 -1.97
N ASN A 124 0.97 -2.42 -2.60
CA ASN A 124 0.66 -1.50 -3.70
C ASN A 124 0.48 -2.20 -5.05
N GLN A 125 0.86 -3.48 -5.17
CA GLN A 125 0.80 -4.28 -6.40
C GLN A 125 1.45 -3.61 -7.62
N GLY A 126 2.49 -2.85 -7.39
CA GLY A 126 3.25 -2.21 -8.44
C GLY A 126 4.32 -3.13 -9.03
N CYS A 127 5.56 -2.73 -8.88
CA CYS A 127 6.71 -3.53 -9.26
C CYS A 127 7.12 -4.42 -8.08
N SER A 128 7.26 -5.73 -8.30
CA SER A 128 7.70 -6.67 -7.24
C SER A 128 9.05 -6.32 -6.59
N GLY A 129 9.77 -5.36 -7.17
CA GLY A 129 11.04 -4.87 -6.63
C GLY A 129 10.93 -4.09 -5.32
N ASP A 130 9.77 -3.58 -4.96
CA ASP A 130 9.50 -2.91 -3.68
C ASP A 130 8.72 -3.79 -2.69
N SER A 131 8.52 -5.07 -3.01
CA SER A 131 8.00 -6.06 -2.08
C SER A 131 8.90 -6.22 -0.86
N PHE A 132 8.33 -6.56 0.27
CA PHE A 132 9.06 -6.74 1.52
C PHE A 132 8.56 -7.97 2.28
N LYS A 133 9.43 -8.51 3.13
CA LYS A 133 9.16 -9.74 3.86
C LYS A 133 8.54 -9.45 5.22
N VAL A 134 7.44 -10.11 5.52
CA VAL A 134 6.71 -10.01 6.79
C VAL A 134 6.48 -11.37 7.40
N TYR A 135 6.13 -11.41 8.67
CA TYR A 135 5.62 -12.62 9.30
C TYR A 135 4.10 -12.67 9.14
N CYS A 136 3.60 -13.77 8.56
CA CYS A 136 2.17 -14.05 8.44
C CYS A 136 1.73 -14.99 9.56
N ASN A 137 0.78 -14.54 10.37
CA ASN A 137 0.13 -15.36 11.40
C ASN A 137 -1.22 -15.83 10.89
N PHE A 138 -1.23 -16.96 10.21
CA PHE A 138 -2.45 -17.57 9.65
C PHE A 138 -3.32 -18.17 10.74
N THR A 139 -2.71 -18.70 11.81
CA THR A 139 -3.43 -19.20 12.99
C THR A 139 -4.31 -18.12 13.63
N ALA A 140 -3.87 -16.85 13.62
CA ALA A 140 -4.65 -15.72 14.09
C ALA A 140 -5.59 -15.10 13.03
N GLY A 141 -5.75 -15.75 11.87
CA GLY A 141 -6.67 -15.31 10.83
C GLY A 141 -6.05 -14.52 9.69
N GLY A 142 -4.75 -14.67 9.45
CA GLY A 142 -4.03 -14.03 8.35
C GLY A 142 -3.53 -12.62 8.70
N GLU A 143 -3.06 -12.45 9.93
CA GLU A 143 -2.46 -11.18 10.34
C GLU A 143 -1.12 -10.95 9.65
N THR A 144 -0.92 -9.74 9.15
CA THR A 144 0.36 -9.26 8.63
C THR A 144 1.14 -8.60 9.76
N CYS A 145 2.25 -9.19 10.18
CA CYS A 145 3.06 -8.72 11.28
C CYS A 145 4.32 -8.01 10.77
N ILE A 146 4.45 -6.76 11.15
CA ILE A 146 5.63 -5.93 10.94
C ILE A 146 6.24 -5.55 12.28
N TYR A 147 7.48 -5.12 12.30
CA TYR A 147 8.23 -4.90 13.54
C TYR A 147 8.50 -3.41 13.75
N PRO A 148 8.51 -2.94 15.00
CA PRO A 148 9.02 -1.60 15.30
C PRO A 148 10.53 -1.56 15.00
N ASP A 149 11.02 -0.38 14.64
CA ASP A 149 12.46 -0.21 14.41
C ASP A 149 13.26 -0.33 15.73
N LYS A 150 14.56 -0.55 15.61
CA LYS A 150 15.44 -0.68 16.78
C LYS A 150 15.45 0.56 17.69
N LYS A 151 15.05 1.73 17.17
CA LYS A 151 14.96 2.96 17.97
C LYS A 151 13.77 2.93 18.94
N SER A 152 12.82 2.04 18.70
CA SER A 152 11.65 1.84 19.55
C SER A 152 11.90 0.92 20.74
N GLU A 153 13.01 0.12 20.70
CA GLU A 153 13.35 -0.84 21.75
C GLU A 153 14.11 -0.19 22.87
N GLY A 154 13.53 -0.17 24.08
CA GLY A 154 14.20 0.28 25.32
C GLY A 154 14.72 1.71 25.29
N VAL A 155 14.08 2.60 24.55
CA VAL A 155 14.51 3.99 24.43
C VAL A 155 14.18 4.76 25.68
N ARG A 156 15.20 5.36 26.31
CA ARG A 156 15.02 6.25 27.45
C ARG A 156 14.68 7.65 26.96
N ILE A 157 13.41 8.05 27.05
CA ILE A 157 12.90 9.34 26.58
C ILE A 157 13.52 10.51 27.35
N SER A 158 13.77 10.34 28.64
CA SER A 158 14.38 11.38 29.49
C SER A 158 15.80 11.80 29.05
N SER A 159 16.47 11.01 28.23
CA SER A 159 17.78 11.33 27.67
C SER A 159 17.72 12.06 26.31
N TRP A 160 16.53 12.32 25.79
CA TRP A 160 16.39 13.02 24.53
C TRP A 160 16.62 14.52 24.72
N PRO A 161 17.63 15.11 24.09
CA PRO A 161 17.91 16.53 24.21
C PRO A 161 16.76 17.34 23.57
N LYS A 162 16.42 18.46 24.21
CA LYS A 162 15.42 19.46 23.77
C LYS A 162 13.95 19.04 23.89
N GLU A 163 13.64 17.98 24.61
CA GLU A 163 12.26 17.67 24.97
C GLU A 163 11.94 18.27 26.34
N ASN A 164 10.76 18.85 26.48
CA ASN A 164 10.32 19.42 27.75
C ASN A 164 9.82 18.33 28.68
N PRO A 165 10.30 18.21 29.90
CA PRO A 165 9.74 17.26 30.86
C PRO A 165 8.24 17.49 31.06
N GLY A 166 7.45 16.43 31.12
CA GLY A 166 6.00 16.51 31.30
C GLY A 166 5.18 16.76 30.04
N SER A 167 5.82 16.91 28.87
CA SER A 167 5.10 16.97 27.60
C SER A 167 4.53 15.60 27.20
N TRP A 168 3.45 15.63 26.43
CA TRP A 168 2.90 14.41 25.85
C TRP A 168 3.87 13.79 24.86
N PHE A 169 3.90 12.46 24.79
CA PHE A 169 4.75 11.75 23.83
C PHE A 169 4.50 12.19 22.38
N SER A 170 3.26 12.50 22.03
CA SER A 170 2.88 13.01 20.70
C SER A 170 3.51 14.35 20.34
N GLU A 171 3.93 15.12 21.33
CA GLU A 171 4.59 16.43 21.16
C GLU A 171 6.09 16.30 21.00
N PHE A 172 6.66 15.14 21.36
CA PHE A 172 8.09 14.89 21.26
C PHE A 172 8.53 14.84 19.79
N LYS A 173 9.53 15.61 19.45
CA LYS A 173 10.08 15.67 18.11
C LYS A 173 10.62 14.31 17.65
N ARG A 174 11.27 13.57 18.56
CA ARG A 174 11.81 12.25 18.30
C ARG A 174 10.77 11.14 18.34
N GLY A 175 9.72 11.29 19.11
CA GLY A 175 8.60 10.34 19.13
C GLY A 175 7.94 10.15 17.76
N LYS A 176 8.01 11.16 16.89
CA LYS A 176 7.51 11.11 15.52
C LYS A 176 8.42 10.34 14.54
N LEU A 177 9.60 9.94 14.97
CA LEU A 177 10.59 9.22 14.15
C LEU A 177 10.57 7.70 14.35
N LEU A 178 9.64 7.20 15.15
CA LEU A 178 9.43 5.76 15.28
C LEU A 178 8.84 5.22 13.98
N SER A 179 9.43 4.17 13.45
CA SER A 179 9.04 3.56 12.19
C SER A 179 8.93 2.05 12.33
N HIS A 180 8.39 1.42 11.31
CA HIS A 180 8.29 -0.03 11.23
C HIS A 180 9.31 -0.57 10.22
N VAL A 181 9.75 -1.78 10.48
CA VAL A 181 10.70 -2.52 9.65
C VAL A 181 10.14 -3.88 9.28
N ASP A 182 10.69 -4.44 8.21
CA ASP A 182 10.41 -5.81 7.80
C ASP A 182 11.14 -6.84 8.70
N VAL A 183 11.01 -8.12 8.41
CA VAL A 183 11.67 -9.18 9.18
C VAL A 183 13.21 -9.10 9.14
N GLU A 184 13.77 -8.46 8.12
CA GLU A 184 15.21 -8.28 7.97
C GLU A 184 15.74 -7.01 8.66
N GLY A 185 14.81 -6.18 9.17
CA GLY A 185 15.13 -4.92 9.84
C GLY A 185 15.29 -3.74 8.88
N ASN A 186 14.89 -3.88 7.63
CA ASN A 186 14.89 -2.79 6.66
C ASN A 186 13.66 -1.91 6.84
N SER A 187 13.82 -0.61 6.68
CA SER A 187 12.70 0.32 6.72
C SER A 187 11.70 0.05 5.59
N ILE A 188 10.43 -0.10 5.95
CA ILE A 188 9.37 -0.31 4.97
C ILE A 188 9.07 1.01 4.26
N ASN A 189 8.93 0.96 2.95
CA ASN A 189 8.57 2.13 2.14
C ASN A 189 7.22 2.72 2.60
N MET A 190 7.14 4.04 2.72
CA MET A 190 5.93 4.74 3.15
C MET A 190 4.74 4.47 2.23
N VAL A 191 4.96 4.29 0.94
CA VAL A 191 3.91 3.94 -0.03
C VAL A 191 3.33 2.57 0.32
N GLN A 192 4.19 1.56 0.55
CA GLN A 192 3.78 0.23 0.96
C GLN A 192 3.00 0.24 2.28
N MET A 193 3.48 1.01 3.27
CA MET A 193 2.77 1.18 4.55
C MET A 193 1.40 1.81 4.37
N THR A 194 1.27 2.77 3.47
CA THR A 194 -0.01 3.42 3.18
C THR A 194 -1.00 2.43 2.58
N PHE A 195 -0.58 1.64 1.60
CA PHE A 195 -1.42 0.60 1.01
C PHE A 195 -1.76 -0.50 2.00
N LEU A 196 -0.77 -0.96 2.80
CA LEU A 196 -1.04 -1.94 3.86
C LEU A 196 -2.11 -1.45 4.84
N LYS A 197 -2.05 -0.18 5.24
CA LYS A 197 -3.06 0.46 6.09
C LYS A 197 -4.44 0.48 5.41
N LEU A 198 -4.51 0.81 4.13
CA LEU A 198 -5.78 0.84 3.38
C LEU A 198 -6.41 -0.54 3.22
N LEU A 199 -5.59 -1.57 3.09
CA LEU A 199 -6.02 -2.97 2.95
C LEU A 199 -6.35 -3.65 4.28
N SER A 200 -6.03 -3.01 5.41
CA SER A 200 -6.21 -3.58 6.75
C SER A 200 -7.51 -3.08 7.38
N ALA A 201 -8.36 -3.99 7.84
CA ALA A 201 -9.59 -3.67 8.56
C ALA A 201 -9.30 -3.16 9.99
N SER A 202 -8.24 -3.65 10.62
CA SER A 202 -7.82 -3.28 11.97
C SER A 202 -6.32 -3.43 12.12
N ALA A 203 -5.77 -2.79 13.13
CA ALA A 203 -4.37 -2.94 13.52
C ALA A 203 -4.29 -3.01 15.05
N ARG A 204 -3.33 -3.78 15.55
CA ARG A 204 -3.03 -3.85 16.98
C ARG A 204 -1.53 -3.76 17.20
N GLN A 205 -1.14 -3.14 18.27
CA GLN A 205 0.24 -3.07 18.72
C GLN A 205 0.31 -3.08 20.23
N ASN A 206 1.23 -3.87 20.80
CA ASN A 206 1.54 -3.82 22.20
C ASN A 206 2.61 -2.77 22.42
N PHE A 207 2.38 -1.90 23.39
CA PHE A 207 3.28 -0.84 23.76
C PHE A 207 3.46 -0.83 25.27
N THR A 208 4.71 -0.81 25.73
CA THR A 208 5.04 -0.69 27.15
C THR A 208 5.66 0.66 27.41
N TYR A 209 5.01 1.46 28.24
CA TYR A 209 5.51 2.74 28.67
C TYR A 209 5.92 2.70 30.15
N ASN A 210 7.20 2.83 30.42
CA ASN A 210 7.71 2.89 31.78
C ASN A 210 7.67 4.35 32.28
N CYS A 211 6.67 4.66 33.08
CA CYS A 211 6.50 5.99 33.64
C CYS A 211 7.60 6.27 34.69
N HIS A 212 8.47 7.23 34.37
CA HIS A 212 9.40 7.80 35.35
C HIS A 212 9.38 9.31 35.19
N GLN A 213 8.83 10.01 36.16
CA GLN A 213 8.63 11.47 36.13
C GLN A 213 7.88 11.96 34.88
N SER A 214 6.98 11.14 34.37
CA SER A 214 6.19 11.40 33.17
C SER A 214 4.84 10.71 33.25
N VAL A 215 3.91 11.13 32.43
CA VAL A 215 2.54 10.62 32.37
C VAL A 215 2.27 10.02 31.02
N ALA A 216 1.84 8.75 31.00
CA ALA A 216 1.44 8.08 29.77
C ALA A 216 0.03 8.48 29.32
N TRP A 217 -0.84 8.75 30.31
CA TRP A 217 -2.22 9.15 30.11
C TRP A 217 -2.68 10.02 31.26
N HIS A 218 -3.50 10.99 31.01
CA HIS A 218 -4.06 11.89 32.01
C HIS A 218 -5.55 12.12 31.73
N ASP A 219 -6.37 11.93 32.73
CA ASP A 219 -7.77 12.34 32.71
C ASP A 219 -7.91 13.70 33.38
N ALA A 220 -8.41 14.69 32.65
CA ALA A 220 -8.58 16.05 33.16
C ALA A 220 -9.66 16.13 34.26
N SER A 221 -10.41 15.08 34.49
CA SER A 221 -11.48 14.99 35.48
C SER A 221 -11.09 14.25 36.77
N SER A 222 -9.90 13.70 36.85
CA SER A 222 -9.39 12.92 38.01
C SER A 222 -8.34 13.68 38.80
#